data_66af2d3e7c6ff58327d30e2b4760bf4e
#
_entry.id   66af2d3e7c6ff58327d30e2b4760bf4e
#
_cell.length_a   1.000
_cell.length_b   1.000
_cell.length_c   1.000
_cell.angle_alpha   90.00
_cell.angle_beta   90.00
_cell.angle_gamma   90.00
#
_symmetry.space_group_name_H-M   'P 1'
#
loop_
_entity.id
_entity.type
_entity.pdbx_description
1 polymer ?
#
loop_
_entity_poly.entity_id
_entity_poly.type
_entity_poly.pdbx_seq_one_letter_code
_entity_poly.pdbx_strand_id
1 'polypeptide(L)'
;MSYPWQNISPKDAFRASQTNLISDVDRKILTQLYQPIIGPQAFSLYLTLLAEIPQESYWSKELLHTELLALSNSGIQEFYQARVKLEGIGLLKTFLVNEPEKQYLYELQQPLSSHAFFSDDLMGLLLYEKVGERKYRELQQRFSRQVRDLKNAENITKSFLDVFSFSESAFTEQARMRQNDNTLLGDNTASLPVIENDGFDFSFFRQLLNKQFVKRESITKELEHTITILYTLYGCDELQMAQFILEAADIESGKVDGETLKNIVSAAYEQRH
;
A
#
# COMPACT_ATOMS: atom_id res chain seq x y z
N MET A 1 -20.98 13.58 33.42
CA MET A 1 -20.17 13.34 32.19
C MET A 1 -19.57 11.95 32.29
N SER A 2 -19.86 11.06 31.36
CA SER A 2 -19.25 9.72 31.30
C SER A 2 -17.87 9.86 30.67
N TYR A 3 -16.85 9.29 31.31
CA TYR A 3 -15.50 9.28 30.71
C TYR A 3 -15.40 8.16 29.68
N PRO A 4 -14.70 8.37 28.55
CA PRO A 4 -14.64 7.39 27.43
C PRO A 4 -14.15 6.00 27.85
N TRP A 5 -13.25 5.89 28.83
CA TRP A 5 -12.75 4.60 29.34
C TRP A 5 -13.76 3.80 30.14
N GLN A 6 -14.88 4.41 30.60
CA GLN A 6 -15.92 3.71 31.33
C GLN A 6 -16.73 2.74 30.47
N ASN A 7 -16.62 2.87 29.14
CA ASN A 7 -17.27 1.96 28.19
C ASN A 7 -16.49 0.64 28.00
N ILE A 8 -15.29 0.54 28.57
CA ILE A 8 -14.45 -0.67 28.49
C ILE A 8 -14.45 -1.32 29.87
N SER A 9 -14.94 -2.55 29.96
CA SER A 9 -14.83 -3.35 31.18
C SER A 9 -13.55 -4.21 31.14
N PRO A 10 -12.85 -4.37 32.28
CA PRO A 10 -11.77 -5.35 32.37
C PRO A 10 -12.21 -6.79 32.04
N LYS A 11 -13.51 -7.08 32.14
CA LYS A 11 -14.10 -8.38 31.80
C LYS A 11 -14.52 -8.50 30.33
N ASP A 12 -14.48 -7.41 29.54
CA ASP A 12 -14.76 -7.49 28.13
C ASP A 12 -13.69 -8.35 27.44
N ALA A 13 -14.14 -9.22 26.53
CA ALA A 13 -13.25 -10.05 25.73
C ALA A 13 -12.57 -9.24 24.62
N PHE A 14 -11.38 -9.67 24.23
CA PHE A 14 -10.72 -9.14 23.03
C PHE A 14 -9.99 -10.24 22.27
N ARG A 15 -9.72 -9.96 20.99
CA ARG A 15 -8.78 -10.70 20.15
C ARG A 15 -7.86 -9.71 19.47
N ALA A 16 -6.61 -10.12 19.25
CA ALA A 16 -5.63 -9.33 18.53
C ALA A 16 -5.28 -9.99 17.20
N SER A 17 -4.99 -9.18 16.19
CA SER A 17 -4.46 -9.62 14.89
C SER A 17 -3.39 -8.64 14.41
N GLN A 18 -2.64 -9.04 13.39
CA GLN A 18 -1.68 -8.18 12.73
C GLN A 18 -1.88 -8.25 11.22
N THR A 19 -1.77 -7.12 10.54
CA THR A 19 -1.89 -7.06 9.08
C THR A 19 -0.71 -7.72 8.40
N ASN A 20 0.50 -7.48 8.91
CA ASN A 20 1.76 -7.98 8.37
C ASN A 20 2.70 -8.40 9.50
N LEU A 21 3.62 -9.30 9.20
CA LEU A 21 4.66 -9.71 10.14
C LEU A 21 5.60 -8.53 10.45
N ILE A 22 5.84 -8.30 11.73
CA ILE A 22 6.74 -7.25 12.22
C ILE A 22 8.17 -7.75 12.17
N SER A 23 8.98 -7.13 11.32
CA SER A 23 10.40 -7.45 11.16
C SER A 23 11.27 -6.82 12.25
N ASP A 24 12.53 -7.23 12.32
CA ASP A 24 13.51 -6.59 13.23
C ASP A 24 13.80 -5.13 12.86
N VAL A 25 13.64 -4.77 11.58
CA VAL A 25 13.74 -3.37 11.14
C VAL A 25 12.56 -2.58 11.67
N ASP A 26 11.35 -3.12 11.60
CA ASP A 26 10.14 -2.49 12.15
C ASP A 26 10.25 -2.29 13.66
N ARG A 27 10.80 -3.26 14.39
CA ARG A 27 11.08 -3.13 15.83
C ARG A 27 12.02 -1.96 16.14
N LYS A 28 13.07 -1.76 15.32
CA LYS A 28 13.98 -0.61 15.45
C LYS A 28 13.27 0.72 15.15
N ILE A 29 12.44 0.75 14.12
CA ILE A 29 11.61 1.91 13.76
C ILE A 29 10.66 2.24 14.90
N LEU A 30 9.89 1.26 15.39
CA LEU A 30 9.00 1.41 16.53
C LEU A 30 9.73 1.99 17.75
N THR A 31 10.90 1.44 18.10
CA THR A 31 11.65 1.86 19.29
C THR A 31 12.25 3.26 19.14
N GLN A 32 12.79 3.60 17.98
CA GLN A 32 13.57 4.84 17.82
C GLN A 32 12.76 6.01 17.26
N LEU A 33 11.72 5.74 16.47
CA LEU A 33 10.93 6.79 15.85
C LEU A 33 9.55 6.95 16.51
N TYR A 34 8.87 5.85 16.80
CA TYR A 34 7.50 5.92 17.36
C TYR A 34 7.47 6.06 18.88
N GLN A 35 8.28 5.29 19.62
CA GLN A 35 8.26 5.32 21.08
C GLN A 35 8.45 6.72 21.68
N PRO A 36 9.33 7.60 21.17
CA PRO A 36 9.43 8.97 21.67
C PRO A 36 8.14 9.77 21.54
N ILE A 37 7.32 9.47 20.53
CA ILE A 37 6.07 10.16 20.25
C ILE A 37 4.93 9.61 21.14
N ILE A 38 4.73 8.28 21.12
CA ILE A 38 3.59 7.63 21.78
C ILE A 38 3.83 7.41 23.28
N GLY A 39 5.09 7.37 23.70
CA GLY A 39 5.51 7.08 25.07
C GLY A 39 5.58 5.59 25.39
N PRO A 40 6.19 5.24 26.55
CA PRO A 40 6.51 3.86 26.90
C PRO A 40 5.28 2.97 27.10
N GLN A 41 4.17 3.50 27.61
CA GLN A 41 2.96 2.72 27.88
C GLN A 41 2.29 2.26 26.58
N ALA A 42 2.12 3.15 25.60
CA ALA A 42 1.56 2.79 24.29
C ALA A 42 2.49 1.84 23.55
N PHE A 43 3.80 2.06 23.63
CA PHE A 43 4.80 1.15 23.05
C PHE A 43 4.73 -0.25 23.69
N SER A 44 4.64 -0.33 25.02
CA SER A 44 4.47 -1.59 25.74
C SER A 44 3.18 -2.29 25.35
N LEU A 45 2.05 -1.56 25.26
CA LEU A 45 0.77 -2.12 24.85
C LEU A 45 0.85 -2.74 23.44
N TYR A 46 1.49 -2.05 22.49
CA TYR A 46 1.68 -2.59 21.14
C TYR A 46 2.45 -3.91 21.15
N LEU A 47 3.56 -3.98 21.89
CA LEU A 47 4.37 -5.20 21.99
C LEU A 47 3.65 -6.32 22.75
N THR A 48 2.86 -5.99 23.78
CA THR A 48 2.08 -6.98 24.52
C THR A 48 1.00 -7.60 23.62
N LEU A 49 0.26 -6.78 22.88
CA LEU A 49 -0.72 -7.27 21.90
C LEU A 49 -0.06 -8.14 20.82
N LEU A 50 1.11 -7.71 20.32
CA LEU A 50 1.86 -8.45 19.32
C LEU A 50 2.31 -9.83 19.83
N ALA A 51 2.71 -9.92 21.11
CA ALA A 51 3.15 -11.17 21.72
C ALA A 51 2.02 -12.19 21.89
N GLU A 52 0.77 -11.75 21.97
CA GLU A 52 -0.40 -12.63 22.08
C GLU A 52 -0.83 -13.24 20.74
N ILE A 53 -0.29 -12.76 19.61
CA ILE A 53 -0.63 -13.26 18.29
C ILE A 53 0.33 -14.42 17.92
N PRO A 54 -0.17 -15.65 17.76
CA PRO A 54 0.65 -16.78 17.32
C PRO A 54 1.19 -16.55 15.90
N GLN A 55 2.40 -17.03 15.61
CA GLN A 55 3.02 -16.89 14.29
C GLN A 55 2.25 -17.61 13.17
N GLU A 56 1.53 -18.68 13.53
CA GLU A 56 0.80 -19.54 12.60
C GLU A 56 -0.68 -19.18 12.44
N SER A 57 -1.15 -18.14 13.16
CA SER A 57 -2.56 -17.74 13.18
C SER A 57 -2.71 -16.26 12.92
N TYR A 58 -3.74 -15.90 12.15
CA TYR A 58 -4.10 -14.49 11.93
C TYR A 58 -4.64 -13.82 13.20
N TRP A 59 -5.34 -14.57 14.05
CA TRP A 59 -5.94 -14.07 15.29
C TRP A 59 -5.29 -14.72 16.52
N SER A 60 -5.17 -13.93 17.59
CA SER A 60 -4.92 -14.47 18.92
C SER A 60 -6.10 -15.34 19.36
N LYS A 61 -5.91 -16.16 20.39
CA LYS A 61 -7.04 -16.69 21.15
C LYS A 61 -7.83 -15.53 21.78
N GLU A 62 -9.06 -15.81 22.19
CA GLU A 62 -9.84 -14.87 22.96
C GLU A 62 -9.25 -14.71 24.37
N LEU A 63 -9.08 -13.46 24.80
CA LEU A 63 -8.48 -13.06 26.06
C LEU A 63 -9.37 -12.01 26.72
N LEU A 64 -9.25 -11.83 28.02
CA LEU A 64 -9.93 -10.76 28.76
C LEU A 64 -8.99 -9.55 28.94
N HIS A 65 -9.54 -8.34 28.93
CA HIS A 65 -8.74 -7.14 29.23
C HIS A 65 -8.02 -7.22 30.57
N THR A 66 -8.58 -7.94 31.56
CA THR A 66 -7.91 -8.19 32.85
C THR A 66 -6.53 -8.79 32.68
N GLU A 67 -6.35 -9.74 31.72
CA GLU A 67 -5.07 -10.38 31.45
C GLU A 67 -4.09 -9.36 30.84
N LEU A 68 -4.56 -8.58 29.87
CA LEU A 68 -3.76 -7.54 29.22
C LEU A 68 -3.31 -6.45 30.20
N LEU A 69 -4.23 -6.00 31.08
CA LEU A 69 -3.92 -5.04 32.14
C LEU A 69 -2.88 -5.58 33.14
N ALA A 70 -2.97 -6.85 33.50
CA ALA A 70 -2.00 -7.49 34.37
C ALA A 70 -0.61 -7.58 33.71
N LEU A 71 -0.53 -7.99 32.43
CA LEU A 71 0.72 -8.08 31.68
C LEU A 71 1.39 -6.71 31.49
N SER A 72 0.60 -5.67 31.23
CA SER A 72 1.10 -4.30 31.05
C SER A 72 1.30 -3.54 32.36
N ASN A 73 0.95 -4.13 33.50
CA ASN A 73 0.94 -3.48 34.81
C ASN A 73 0.28 -2.09 34.77
N SER A 74 -0.90 -2.00 34.15
CA SER A 74 -1.62 -0.74 33.92
C SER A 74 -3.08 -0.81 34.34
N GLY A 75 -3.66 0.34 34.69
CA GLY A 75 -5.10 0.49 34.91
C GLY A 75 -5.86 0.70 33.59
N ILE A 76 -7.19 0.57 33.65
CA ILE A 76 -8.05 0.70 32.48
C ILE A 76 -7.97 2.09 31.83
N GLN A 77 -7.75 3.13 32.59
CA GLN A 77 -7.58 4.50 32.11
C GLN A 77 -6.27 4.64 31.31
N GLU A 78 -5.19 4.11 31.85
CA GLU A 78 -3.87 4.14 31.20
C GLU A 78 -3.87 3.31 29.93
N PHE A 79 -4.49 2.14 29.97
CA PHE A 79 -4.73 1.31 28.80
C PHE A 79 -5.49 2.09 27.71
N TYR A 80 -6.60 2.74 28.08
CA TYR A 80 -7.38 3.53 27.13
C TYR A 80 -6.54 4.62 26.48
N GLN A 81 -5.77 5.38 27.28
CA GLN A 81 -4.90 6.43 26.75
C GLN A 81 -3.80 5.88 25.82
N ALA A 82 -3.21 4.74 26.17
CA ALA A 82 -2.23 4.05 25.35
C ALA A 82 -2.83 3.60 24.01
N ARG A 83 -4.01 2.98 24.05
CA ARG A 83 -4.75 2.55 22.87
C ARG A 83 -5.04 3.72 21.92
N VAL A 84 -5.62 4.80 22.42
CA VAL A 84 -5.96 5.98 21.61
C VAL A 84 -4.72 6.59 20.96
N LYS A 85 -3.56 6.59 21.64
CA LYS A 85 -2.30 7.03 21.02
C LYS A 85 -1.86 6.13 19.86
N LEU A 86 -2.01 4.82 20.02
CA LEU A 86 -1.71 3.86 18.93
C LEU A 86 -2.66 4.04 17.75
N GLU A 87 -3.94 4.27 18.00
CA GLU A 87 -4.94 4.55 16.98
C GLU A 87 -4.62 5.86 16.23
N GLY A 88 -4.34 6.92 16.98
CA GLY A 88 -4.04 8.24 16.41
C GLY A 88 -2.79 8.30 15.55
N ILE A 89 -1.80 7.41 15.79
CA ILE A 89 -0.57 7.34 14.99
C ILE A 89 -0.64 6.24 13.90
N GLY A 90 -1.78 5.56 13.78
CA GLY A 90 -1.99 4.55 12.75
C GLY A 90 -1.34 3.19 13.02
N LEU A 91 -0.93 2.90 14.26
CA LEU A 91 -0.35 1.60 14.65
C LEU A 91 -1.40 0.58 15.12
N LEU A 92 -2.64 1.00 15.32
CA LEU A 92 -3.73 0.15 15.80
C LEU A 92 -5.05 0.56 15.17
N LYS A 93 -5.83 -0.42 14.76
CA LYS A 93 -7.27 -0.26 14.48
C LYS A 93 -8.06 -1.03 15.53
N THR A 94 -9.11 -0.41 16.05
CA THR A 94 -9.97 -1.00 17.07
C THR A 94 -11.38 -1.14 16.51
N PHE A 95 -11.92 -2.35 16.60
CA PHE A 95 -13.30 -2.64 16.22
C PHE A 95 -14.05 -3.17 17.43
N LEU A 96 -15.34 -2.88 17.52
CA LEU A 96 -16.24 -3.38 18.55
C LEU A 96 -17.33 -4.22 17.90
N VAL A 97 -17.41 -5.47 18.32
CA VAL A 97 -18.48 -6.40 17.98
C VAL A 97 -19.39 -6.51 19.21
N ASN A 98 -20.69 -6.36 19.01
CA ASN A 98 -21.66 -6.37 20.11
C ASN A 98 -22.50 -7.66 20.17
N GLU A 99 -22.48 -8.47 19.13
CA GLU A 99 -23.27 -9.71 19.02
C GLU A 99 -22.39 -10.89 18.62
N PRO A 100 -22.57 -12.08 19.21
CA PRO A 100 -23.52 -12.41 20.30
C PRO A 100 -23.09 -11.86 21.67
N GLU A 101 -21.80 -11.59 21.86
CA GLU A 101 -21.23 -11.00 23.09
C GLU A 101 -20.32 -9.83 22.72
N LYS A 102 -20.20 -8.88 23.63
CA LYS A 102 -19.34 -7.72 23.44
C LYS A 102 -17.87 -8.11 23.39
N GLN A 103 -17.23 -7.91 22.25
CA GLN A 103 -15.83 -8.26 22.01
C GLN A 103 -15.11 -7.12 21.30
N TYR A 104 -13.88 -6.84 21.71
CA TYR A 104 -12.98 -5.91 21.01
C TYR A 104 -12.05 -6.67 20.07
N LEU A 105 -11.84 -6.11 18.88
CA LEU A 105 -10.86 -6.61 17.93
C LEU A 105 -9.77 -5.56 17.74
N TYR A 106 -8.53 -5.92 18.04
CA TYR A 106 -7.36 -5.08 17.95
C TYR A 106 -6.49 -5.53 16.77
N GLU A 107 -6.50 -4.75 15.70
CA GLU A 107 -5.70 -5.03 14.51
C GLU A 107 -4.44 -4.16 14.51
N LEU A 108 -3.30 -4.79 14.77
CA LEU A 108 -2.00 -4.13 14.76
C LEU A 108 -1.61 -3.81 13.32
N GLN A 109 -1.21 -2.56 13.11
CA GLN A 109 -0.69 -2.07 11.84
C GLN A 109 0.84 -2.04 11.88
N GLN A 110 1.47 -2.30 10.74
CA GLN A 110 2.91 -2.17 10.58
C GLN A 110 3.33 -0.70 10.66
N PRO A 111 4.46 -0.35 11.28
CA PRO A 111 4.98 1.00 11.23
C PRO A 111 5.35 1.40 9.80
N LEU A 112 5.27 2.68 9.49
CA LEU A 112 5.78 3.22 8.24
C LEU A 112 7.25 2.84 8.07
N SER A 113 7.68 2.60 6.83
CA SER A 113 9.12 2.49 6.55
C SER A 113 9.83 3.77 6.99
N SER A 114 11.13 3.68 7.29
CA SER A 114 11.89 4.87 7.70
C SER A 114 11.81 6.00 6.67
N HIS A 115 11.82 5.66 5.38
CA HIS A 115 11.67 6.64 4.32
C HIS A 115 10.29 7.32 4.37
N ALA A 116 9.21 6.54 4.43
CA ALA A 116 7.86 7.07 4.51
C ALA A 116 7.66 7.91 5.78
N PHE A 117 8.22 7.47 6.92
CA PHE A 117 8.15 8.21 8.18
C PHE A 117 8.78 9.61 8.08
N PHE A 118 9.99 9.72 7.52
CA PHE A 118 10.67 11.01 7.39
C PHE A 118 10.17 11.87 6.20
N SER A 119 9.41 11.29 5.30
CA SER A 119 8.72 12.00 4.20
C SER A 119 7.34 12.51 4.62
N ASP A 120 6.80 12.03 5.74
CA ASP A 120 5.56 12.52 6.31
C ASP A 120 5.83 13.72 7.23
N ASP A 121 5.27 14.87 6.88
CA ASP A 121 5.51 16.15 7.58
C ASP A 121 5.05 16.08 9.04
N LEU A 122 3.93 15.40 9.34
CA LEU A 122 3.38 15.30 10.70
C LEU A 122 4.22 14.38 11.57
N MET A 123 4.62 13.22 11.04
CA MET A 123 5.47 12.27 11.78
C MET A 123 6.84 12.85 12.07
N GLY A 124 7.44 13.51 11.07
CA GLY A 124 8.71 14.23 11.23
C GLY A 124 8.63 15.33 12.28
N LEU A 125 7.58 16.16 12.25
CA LEU A 125 7.35 17.23 13.23
C LEU A 125 7.16 16.68 14.65
N LEU A 126 6.31 15.67 14.83
CA LEU A 126 6.07 15.07 16.14
C LEU A 126 7.35 14.49 16.76
N LEU A 127 8.17 13.81 15.94
CA LEU A 127 9.45 13.29 16.41
C LEU A 127 10.40 14.44 16.79
N TYR A 128 10.52 15.46 15.93
CA TYR A 128 11.37 16.62 16.18
C TYR A 128 11.03 17.32 17.50
N GLU A 129 9.75 17.55 17.78
CA GLU A 129 9.29 18.15 19.05
C GLU A 129 9.68 17.31 20.29
N LYS A 130 9.70 15.97 20.16
CA LYS A 130 10.01 15.08 21.29
C LYS A 130 11.51 14.93 21.54
N VAL A 131 12.31 14.83 20.49
CA VAL A 131 13.73 14.48 20.64
C VAL A 131 14.69 15.64 20.44
N GLY A 132 14.21 16.76 19.88
CA GLY A 132 15.00 17.96 19.55
C GLY A 132 15.86 17.77 18.30
N GLU A 133 16.38 18.90 17.79
CA GLU A 133 17.07 18.97 16.49
C GLU A 133 18.25 18.00 16.36
N ARG A 134 19.13 17.98 17.36
CA ARG A 134 20.34 17.15 17.30
C ARG A 134 20.01 15.66 17.15
N LYS A 135 19.06 15.17 17.98
CA LYS A 135 18.69 13.75 17.98
C LYS A 135 17.87 13.40 16.74
N TYR A 136 17.01 14.31 16.28
CA TYR A 136 16.27 14.13 15.05
C TYR A 136 17.20 13.93 13.85
N ARG A 137 18.22 14.79 13.69
CA ARG A 137 19.21 14.66 12.59
C ARG A 137 20.02 13.38 12.69
N GLU A 138 20.43 12.97 13.90
CA GLU A 138 21.11 11.69 14.13
C GLU A 138 20.24 10.50 13.67
N LEU A 139 18.96 10.49 14.04
CA LEU A 139 18.02 9.45 13.64
C LEU A 139 17.79 9.45 12.12
N GLN A 140 17.60 10.61 11.53
CA GLN A 140 17.45 10.73 10.09
C GLN A 140 18.66 10.18 9.34
N GLN A 141 19.87 10.48 9.77
CA GLN A 141 21.11 9.91 9.20
C GLN A 141 21.21 8.41 9.40
N ARG A 142 20.85 7.90 10.59
CA ARG A 142 20.88 6.47 10.92
C ARG A 142 19.92 5.65 10.05
N PHE A 143 18.76 6.19 9.76
CA PHE A 143 17.72 5.55 8.95
C PHE A 143 17.79 5.90 7.46
N SER A 144 18.56 6.94 7.08
CA SER A 144 18.84 7.17 5.67
C SER A 144 19.65 5.99 5.15
N ARG A 145 19.15 5.34 4.12
CA ARG A 145 19.98 4.39 3.37
C ARG A 145 21.17 5.18 2.84
N GLN A 146 22.38 4.70 3.05
CA GLN A 146 23.51 5.20 2.30
C GLN A 146 23.19 4.97 0.83
N VAL A 147 22.78 6.03 0.16
CA VAL A 147 22.66 6.03 -1.30
C VAL A 147 24.07 5.73 -1.79
N ARG A 148 24.28 4.52 -2.35
CA ARG A 148 25.52 4.24 -3.04
C ARG A 148 25.72 5.35 -4.05
N ASP A 149 26.90 5.98 -4.05
CA ASP A 149 27.21 7.00 -5.05
C ASP A 149 27.30 6.31 -6.43
N LEU A 150 26.20 6.30 -7.14
CA LEU A 150 26.07 5.71 -8.46
C LEU A 150 26.28 6.74 -9.58
N LYS A 151 26.86 7.91 -9.27
CA LYS A 151 27.02 9.00 -10.25
C LYS A 151 27.76 8.59 -11.53
N ASN A 152 28.61 7.57 -11.44
CA ASN A 152 29.38 7.05 -12.56
C ASN A 152 28.94 5.63 -12.99
N ALA A 153 27.80 5.14 -12.50
CA ALA A 153 27.29 3.83 -12.84
C ALA A 153 26.12 3.98 -13.82
N GLU A 154 26.20 3.27 -14.93
CA GLU A 154 25.10 3.11 -15.86
C GLU A 154 24.14 2.03 -15.37
N ASN A 155 22.85 2.33 -15.39
CA ASN A 155 21.84 1.32 -15.07
C ASN A 155 21.58 0.43 -16.29
N ILE A 156 22.16 -0.77 -16.27
CA ILE A 156 21.98 -1.79 -17.31
C ILE A 156 20.92 -2.84 -16.93
N THR A 157 20.12 -2.56 -15.91
CA THR A 157 19.06 -3.47 -15.46
C THR A 157 18.03 -3.64 -16.56
N LYS A 158 17.77 -4.87 -16.95
CA LYS A 158 16.70 -5.20 -17.87
C LYS A 158 15.35 -4.99 -17.20
N SER A 159 14.40 -4.46 -17.93
CA SER A 159 13.02 -4.36 -17.46
C SER A 159 12.38 -5.75 -17.39
N PHE A 160 11.29 -5.86 -16.66
CA PHE A 160 10.55 -7.12 -16.55
C PHE A 160 10.09 -7.60 -17.95
N LEU A 161 9.61 -6.69 -18.78
CA LEU A 161 9.13 -6.97 -20.12
C LEU A 161 10.24 -7.29 -21.14
N ASP A 162 11.49 -6.87 -20.86
CA ASP A 162 12.64 -7.26 -21.68
C ASP A 162 13.03 -8.75 -21.47
N VAL A 163 12.55 -9.37 -20.40
CA VAL A 163 12.96 -10.72 -19.98
C VAL A 163 11.79 -11.70 -20.06
N PHE A 164 10.58 -11.24 -19.76
CA PHE A 164 9.39 -12.08 -19.67
C PHE A 164 8.34 -11.63 -20.68
N SER A 165 7.80 -12.57 -21.43
CA SER A 165 6.67 -12.37 -22.34
C SER A 165 5.42 -13.06 -21.79
N PHE A 166 4.25 -12.43 -21.96
CA PHE A 166 2.96 -12.99 -21.59
C PHE A 166 2.08 -13.15 -22.82
N SER A 167 1.26 -14.19 -22.81
CA SER A 167 0.17 -14.27 -23.78
C SER A 167 -0.99 -13.37 -23.34
N GLU A 168 -1.61 -12.69 -24.28
CA GLU A 168 -2.78 -11.83 -24.00
C GLU A 168 -3.93 -12.62 -23.35
N SER A 169 -4.11 -13.88 -23.74
CA SER A 169 -5.08 -14.78 -23.14
C SER A 169 -4.85 -15.00 -21.64
N ALA A 170 -3.60 -15.20 -21.22
CA ALA A 170 -3.25 -15.39 -19.81
C ALA A 170 -3.51 -14.12 -18.99
N PHE A 171 -3.22 -12.96 -19.54
CA PHE A 171 -3.49 -11.68 -18.88
C PHE A 171 -4.99 -11.44 -18.68
N THR A 172 -5.79 -11.68 -19.73
CA THR A 172 -7.24 -11.50 -19.68
C THR A 172 -7.89 -12.48 -18.68
N GLU A 173 -7.41 -13.71 -18.63
CA GLU A 173 -7.93 -14.74 -17.71
C GLU A 173 -7.56 -14.42 -16.26
N GLN A 174 -6.34 -13.97 -15.99
CA GLN A 174 -5.93 -13.51 -14.67
C GLN A 174 -6.72 -12.29 -14.20
N ALA A 175 -6.99 -11.32 -15.07
CA ALA A 175 -7.81 -10.16 -14.75
C ALA A 175 -9.24 -10.55 -14.36
N ARG A 176 -9.84 -11.55 -15.05
CA ARG A 176 -11.15 -12.11 -14.68
C ARG A 176 -11.11 -12.84 -13.33
N MET A 177 -10.05 -13.59 -13.04
CA MET A 177 -9.88 -14.27 -11.74
C MET A 177 -9.80 -13.26 -10.59
N ARG A 178 -9.05 -12.16 -10.76
CA ARG A 178 -8.93 -11.10 -9.75
C ARG A 178 -10.24 -10.37 -9.46
N GLN A 179 -11.13 -10.23 -10.42
CA GLN A 179 -12.44 -9.63 -10.20
C GLN A 179 -13.38 -10.49 -9.34
N ASN A 180 -13.16 -11.80 -9.33
CA ASN A 180 -13.97 -12.74 -8.55
C ASN A 180 -13.39 -13.03 -7.14
N ASP A 181 -12.15 -12.67 -6.86
CA ASP A 181 -11.47 -12.94 -5.60
C ASP A 181 -11.26 -11.67 -4.77
N ASN A 182 -12.33 -11.23 -4.08
CA ASN A 182 -12.24 -10.18 -3.05
C ASN A 182 -11.58 -10.66 -1.73
N THR A 183 -10.93 -11.82 -1.73
CA THR A 183 -10.42 -12.51 -0.53
C THR A 183 -8.90 -12.67 -0.49
N LEU A 184 -8.13 -11.94 -1.28
CA LEU A 184 -6.68 -11.96 -1.11
C LEU A 184 -6.29 -11.10 0.10
N LEU A 185 -6.04 -11.82 1.19
CA LEU A 185 -5.52 -11.34 2.45
C LEU A 185 -4.14 -10.70 2.28
N GLY A 186 -4.08 -9.44 2.73
CA GLY A 186 -2.83 -8.82 3.17
C GLY A 186 -1.86 -8.43 2.06
N ASP A 187 -1.72 -7.13 1.89
CA ASP A 187 -0.58 -6.52 1.20
C ASP A 187 0.74 -6.94 1.86
N ASN A 188 1.22 -8.14 1.53
CA ASN A 188 2.64 -8.44 1.65
C ASN A 188 3.34 -7.69 0.52
N THR A 189 3.61 -6.43 0.76
CA THR A 189 4.55 -5.65 -0.04
C THR A 189 6.00 -6.05 0.27
N ALA A 190 6.34 -7.33 0.09
CA ALA A 190 7.62 -7.63 -0.49
C ALA A 190 7.52 -6.97 -1.87
N SER A 191 8.22 -5.87 -2.05
CA SER A 191 8.20 -5.10 -3.29
C SER A 191 8.55 -6.02 -4.46
N LEU A 192 7.53 -6.65 -5.04
CA LEU A 192 7.56 -6.96 -6.44
C LEU A 192 7.95 -5.65 -7.12
N PRO A 193 8.78 -5.69 -8.17
CA PRO A 193 9.02 -4.48 -8.95
C PRO A 193 7.64 -3.91 -9.26
N VAL A 194 7.31 -2.82 -8.57
CA VAL A 194 6.13 -2.04 -8.87
C VAL A 194 6.37 -1.64 -10.31
N ILE A 195 5.62 -2.22 -11.22
CA ILE A 195 5.28 -1.50 -12.43
C ILE A 195 4.56 -0.30 -11.83
N GLU A 196 5.23 0.83 -11.73
CA GLU A 196 4.61 2.09 -11.38
C GLU A 196 3.55 2.30 -12.45
N ASN A 197 2.38 1.77 -12.18
CA ASN A 197 1.16 2.16 -12.84
C ASN A 197 0.79 3.52 -12.23
N ASP A 198 1.51 4.56 -12.61
CA ASP A 198 0.86 5.82 -12.85
C ASP A 198 -0.12 5.51 -13.98
N GLY A 199 -1.36 5.26 -13.58
CA GLY A 199 -2.37 4.72 -14.47
C GLY A 199 -2.44 5.57 -15.73
N PHE A 200 -2.57 4.93 -16.89
CA PHE A 200 -2.71 5.58 -18.18
C PHE A 200 -3.63 6.80 -18.09
N ASP A 201 -3.11 8.00 -18.33
CA ASP A 201 -3.89 9.23 -18.21
C ASP A 201 -4.81 9.40 -19.44
N PHE A 202 -5.99 8.78 -19.31
CA PHE A 202 -7.03 8.92 -20.34
C PHE A 202 -7.46 10.38 -20.58
N SER A 203 -7.29 11.27 -19.61
CA SER A 203 -7.62 12.69 -19.77
C SER A 203 -6.64 13.37 -20.69
N PHE A 204 -5.35 13.15 -20.47
CA PHE A 204 -4.26 13.64 -21.33
C PHE A 204 -4.33 12.98 -22.71
N PHE A 205 -4.48 11.67 -22.76
CA PHE A 205 -4.64 10.91 -24.01
C PHE A 205 -5.78 11.43 -24.89
N ARG A 206 -6.96 11.69 -24.31
CA ARG A 206 -8.08 12.28 -25.03
C ARG A 206 -7.79 13.71 -25.52
N GLN A 207 -6.97 14.49 -24.81
CA GLN A 207 -6.54 15.80 -25.25
C GLN A 207 -5.61 15.71 -26.48
N LEU A 208 -4.74 14.71 -26.54
CA LEU A 208 -3.88 14.44 -27.68
C LEU A 208 -4.71 14.11 -28.92
N LEU A 209 -5.76 13.28 -28.77
CA LEU A 209 -6.63 12.89 -29.88
C LEU A 209 -7.60 13.98 -30.32
N ASN A 210 -7.96 14.96 -29.45
CA ASN A 210 -8.90 16.05 -29.80
C ASN A 210 -8.44 16.95 -30.94
N LYS A 211 -7.16 16.94 -31.28
CA LYS A 211 -6.58 17.70 -32.40
C LYS A 211 -6.51 16.87 -33.71
N GLN A 212 -6.99 15.64 -33.68
CA GLN A 212 -6.87 14.66 -34.73
C GLN A 212 -8.27 14.28 -35.29
N PHE A 213 -8.31 13.53 -36.39
CA PHE A 213 -9.56 13.12 -37.05
C PHE A 213 -10.34 12.01 -36.33
N VAL A 214 -9.79 11.42 -35.25
CA VAL A 214 -10.45 10.37 -34.45
C VAL A 214 -11.58 10.97 -33.61
N LYS A 215 -12.78 10.45 -33.78
CA LYS A 215 -13.96 10.93 -33.04
C LYS A 215 -13.90 10.45 -31.59
N ARG A 216 -14.25 11.33 -30.64
CA ARG A 216 -14.34 10.97 -29.20
C ARG A 216 -15.21 9.75 -28.92
N GLU A 217 -16.27 9.59 -29.71
CA GLU A 217 -17.24 8.48 -29.60
C GLU A 217 -16.65 7.13 -30.03
N SER A 218 -15.53 7.16 -30.78
CA SER A 218 -14.83 5.94 -31.22
C SER A 218 -14.04 5.29 -30.13
N ILE A 219 -13.76 5.98 -29.00
CA ILE A 219 -13.10 5.42 -27.84
C ILE A 219 -14.17 4.82 -26.92
N THR A 220 -14.58 3.61 -27.25
CA THR A 220 -15.52 2.84 -26.46
C THR A 220 -14.86 2.31 -25.18
N LYS A 221 -15.67 1.88 -24.19
CA LYS A 221 -15.15 1.25 -22.96
C LYS A 221 -14.32 -0.02 -23.26
N GLU A 222 -14.67 -0.74 -24.31
CA GLU A 222 -13.94 -1.92 -24.79
C GLU A 222 -12.57 -1.54 -25.31
N LEU A 223 -12.49 -0.44 -26.06
CA LEU A 223 -11.22 0.08 -26.58
C LEU A 223 -10.36 0.66 -25.43
N GLU A 224 -10.94 1.34 -24.44
CA GLU A 224 -10.23 1.79 -23.24
C GLU A 224 -9.62 0.60 -22.48
N HIS A 225 -10.35 -0.50 -22.38
CA HIS A 225 -9.82 -1.72 -21.76
C HIS A 225 -8.65 -2.31 -22.57
N THR A 226 -8.79 -2.35 -23.89
CA THR A 226 -7.70 -2.80 -24.78
C THR A 226 -6.47 -1.90 -24.65
N ILE A 227 -6.63 -0.58 -24.63
CA ILE A 227 -5.55 0.39 -24.41
C ILE A 227 -4.84 0.14 -23.08
N THR A 228 -5.59 -0.08 -22.00
CA THR A 228 -5.01 -0.38 -20.68
C THR A 228 -4.19 -1.67 -20.69
N ILE A 229 -4.67 -2.71 -21.38
CA ILE A 229 -3.93 -3.96 -21.55
C ILE A 229 -2.62 -3.71 -22.32
N LEU A 230 -2.69 -3.03 -23.45
CA LEU A 230 -1.52 -2.74 -24.29
C LEU A 230 -0.50 -1.84 -23.57
N TYR A 231 -0.97 -0.82 -22.83
CA TYR A 231 -0.14 0.01 -21.98
C TYR A 231 0.61 -0.84 -20.93
N THR A 232 -0.09 -1.74 -20.27
CA THR A 232 0.50 -2.61 -19.25
C THR A 232 1.46 -3.65 -19.82
N LEU A 233 1.14 -4.21 -21.00
CA LEU A 233 1.95 -5.25 -21.63
C LEU A 233 3.21 -4.71 -22.31
N TYR A 234 3.10 -3.59 -23.00
CA TYR A 234 4.17 -3.07 -23.86
C TYR A 234 4.83 -1.80 -23.30
N GLY A 235 4.31 -1.23 -22.20
CA GLY A 235 4.89 -0.03 -21.57
C GLY A 235 4.87 1.21 -22.48
N CYS A 236 3.95 1.26 -23.46
CA CYS A 236 3.82 2.41 -24.35
C CYS A 236 3.15 3.59 -23.63
N ASP A 237 3.75 4.77 -23.71
CA ASP A 237 3.19 5.99 -23.12
C ASP A 237 1.95 6.51 -23.89
N GLU A 238 1.27 7.52 -23.35
CA GLU A 238 0.07 8.10 -23.95
C GLU A 238 0.32 8.70 -25.35
N LEU A 239 1.54 9.21 -25.59
CA LEU A 239 1.93 9.76 -26.89
C LEU A 239 2.10 8.65 -27.92
N GLN A 240 2.76 7.56 -27.56
CA GLN A 240 2.95 6.38 -28.41
C GLN A 240 1.60 5.71 -28.69
N MET A 241 0.77 5.57 -27.65
CA MET A 241 -0.58 5.01 -27.81
C MET A 241 -1.43 5.88 -28.74
N ALA A 242 -1.35 7.20 -28.63
CA ALA A 242 -2.06 8.10 -29.54
C ALA A 242 -1.61 7.93 -31.00
N GLN A 243 -0.32 7.70 -31.26
CA GLN A 243 0.20 7.39 -32.59
C GLN A 243 -0.35 6.07 -33.14
N PHE A 244 -0.34 5.00 -32.31
CA PHE A 244 -0.89 3.71 -32.71
C PHE A 244 -2.41 3.76 -32.97
N ILE A 245 -3.14 4.54 -32.19
CA ILE A 245 -4.58 4.77 -32.43
C ILE A 245 -4.79 5.48 -33.77
N LEU A 246 -3.97 6.46 -34.10
CA LEU A 246 -4.09 7.16 -35.41
C LEU A 246 -3.78 6.25 -36.58
N GLU A 247 -2.85 5.33 -36.40
CA GLU A 247 -2.48 4.34 -37.41
C GLU A 247 -3.57 3.24 -37.55
N ALA A 248 -4.23 2.88 -36.44
CA ALA A 248 -5.33 1.91 -36.40
C ALA A 248 -6.68 2.50 -36.84
N ALA A 249 -6.80 3.84 -36.90
CA ALA A 249 -8.04 4.51 -37.23
C ALA A 249 -8.35 4.47 -38.71
N ASP A 250 -9.59 4.11 -39.05
CA ASP A 250 -10.12 4.21 -40.40
C ASP A 250 -10.29 5.69 -40.77
N ILE A 251 -9.68 6.10 -41.86
CA ILE A 251 -9.62 7.50 -42.35
C ILE A 251 -11.00 8.04 -42.70
N GLU A 252 -11.91 7.18 -43.20
CA GLU A 252 -13.24 7.62 -43.66
C GLU A 252 -14.26 7.70 -42.51
N SER A 253 -14.24 6.72 -41.62
CA SER A 253 -15.21 6.63 -40.51
C SER A 253 -14.73 7.24 -39.21
N GLY A 254 -13.42 7.38 -39.02
CA GLY A 254 -12.78 7.80 -37.76
C GLY A 254 -12.95 6.80 -36.62
N LYS A 255 -13.30 5.55 -36.95
CA LYS A 255 -13.44 4.45 -35.96
C LYS A 255 -12.11 3.74 -35.81
N VAL A 256 -11.86 3.26 -34.58
CA VAL A 256 -10.68 2.47 -34.23
C VAL A 256 -11.14 1.06 -33.92
N ASP A 257 -10.55 0.08 -34.60
CA ASP A 257 -10.76 -1.32 -34.32
C ASP A 257 -9.72 -1.82 -33.32
N GLY A 258 -10.18 -2.43 -32.23
CA GLY A 258 -9.28 -2.92 -31.16
C GLY A 258 -8.33 -4.03 -31.58
N GLU A 259 -8.72 -4.88 -32.54
CA GLU A 259 -7.87 -5.94 -33.08
C GLU A 259 -6.77 -5.36 -33.96
N THR A 260 -7.10 -4.39 -34.78
CA THR A 260 -6.12 -3.67 -35.61
C THR A 260 -5.10 -2.94 -34.74
N LEU A 261 -5.55 -2.28 -33.68
CA LEU A 261 -4.67 -1.62 -32.70
C LEU A 261 -3.68 -2.62 -32.05
N LYS A 262 -4.16 -3.79 -31.63
CA LYS A 262 -3.32 -4.84 -31.05
C LYS A 262 -2.23 -5.29 -32.02
N ASN A 263 -2.59 -5.55 -33.26
CA ASN A 263 -1.65 -6.00 -34.28
C ASN A 263 -0.58 -4.95 -34.56
N ILE A 264 -0.93 -3.67 -34.61
CA ILE A 264 0.02 -2.58 -34.86
C ILE A 264 1.00 -2.46 -33.68
N VAL A 265 0.49 -2.46 -32.44
CA VAL A 265 1.33 -2.37 -31.24
C VAL A 265 2.25 -3.57 -31.14
N SER A 266 1.74 -4.80 -31.31
CA SER A 266 2.56 -6.01 -31.29
C SER A 266 3.65 -5.98 -32.33
N ALA A 267 3.33 -5.63 -33.59
CA ALA A 267 4.31 -5.54 -34.68
C ALA A 267 5.38 -4.46 -34.42
N ALA A 268 5.00 -3.32 -33.84
CA ALA A 268 5.94 -2.26 -33.50
C ALA A 268 6.96 -2.66 -32.42
N TYR A 269 6.55 -3.54 -31.48
CA TYR A 269 7.43 -4.02 -30.43
C TYR A 269 8.18 -5.30 -30.80
N GLU A 270 7.66 -6.17 -31.69
CA GLU A 270 8.38 -7.32 -32.24
C GLU A 270 9.53 -6.91 -33.16
N GLN A 271 9.45 -5.75 -33.83
CA GLN A 271 10.53 -5.23 -34.69
C GLN A 271 11.65 -4.54 -33.88
N ARG A 272 11.48 -4.30 -32.57
CA ARG A 272 12.51 -3.72 -31.70
C ARG A 272 13.37 -4.77 -30.99
N HIS A 273 13.09 -6.03 -31.18
CA HIS A 273 13.88 -7.19 -30.77
C HIS A 273 14.35 -8.00 -31.98
#